data_57e3630b2840486db071e7e526e53fb4
#
_entry.id   57e3630b2840486db071e7e526e53fb4
#
_cell.length_a   1.000
_cell.length_b   1.000
_cell.length_c   1.000
_cell.angle_alpha   90.00
_cell.angle_beta   90.00
_cell.angle_gamma   90.00
#
_symmetry.space_group_name_H-M   'P 1'
#
loop_
_entity.id
_entity.type
_entity.pdbx_description
1 polymer ?
#
loop_
_entity_poly.entity_id
_entity_poly.type
_entity_poly.pdbx_seq_one_letter_code
_entity_poly.pdbx_strand_id
1 'polypeptide(L)'
;MTSSFSFNVNGNAVTVDTAPTRRLGHVLREELGLTGTKIGCDAGDCGACTILLDGHQVCSCLVSAAQADGRDIQTVEGLADNGTLSDLQQAFHLYGAAQCGICTPGMLMAATDLLTLTPDPTEQQVQDSLGGVLCRCTGYRKIIDAVLHVADPTGAGIEIPDAGKAVGARAAKRDGRQKIVGSELFGADQAPADALWLRVVRSPHWNASFAIDDLAPLQHQFPGLIRVLTAADIPGNNGYGVYPDVKDQPVLADGNVRYRGEAVCALIGDRDTITAIRDEDLPIKWVEFEALQGFDAPRVDGAPLIHADRPGNHLADGAVIKGDADAALASADIVVECAVETGFVEHAYIEPEAGWAERVGNRIEITVSTQTPYMDRDEVALIMGLAPEDIRIIPTACGGGFGGKLDLSVQPLLALAAWLLDRPVRCTWNRIESMSATSKRHPARITARYGCDKDGNLQAFDFDGLFNTGAYVSWGLTVKDRVPIHATGPYAVPHVRAQSHAYFAHQTPAGAFRGFGVPQAAIAHDACMDMMAEKCGIDPLEFRLRNAIRKGQQTATGQALQSAGLDQCLEALQSDWQEWRAESETFNQAQTGPLRRGAGVG
;
A
#
# COMPACT_ATOMS: atom_id res chain seq x y z
N MET A 1 -4.47 -2.25 -36.80
CA MET A 1 -5.41 -3.11 -37.57
C MET A 1 -6.14 -3.97 -36.54
N THR A 2 -7.45 -3.94 -36.55
CA THR A 2 -8.30 -4.82 -35.76
C THR A 2 -8.57 -6.11 -36.54
N SER A 3 -8.79 -7.22 -35.84
CA SER A 3 -9.20 -8.51 -36.38
C SER A 3 -10.34 -9.05 -35.48
N SER A 4 -11.16 -9.90 -36.05
CA SER A 4 -12.26 -10.55 -35.33
C SER A 4 -11.77 -11.84 -34.70
N PHE A 5 -12.04 -12.01 -33.41
CA PHE A 5 -11.70 -13.22 -32.63
C PHE A 5 -12.95 -13.76 -31.95
N SER A 6 -13.11 -15.09 -31.98
CA SER A 6 -14.27 -15.77 -31.38
C SER A 6 -13.82 -16.79 -30.35
N PHE A 7 -14.39 -16.75 -29.16
CA PHE A 7 -14.10 -17.67 -28.06
C PHE A 7 -15.34 -17.85 -27.17
N ASN A 8 -15.34 -18.85 -26.32
CA ASN A 8 -16.38 -19.01 -25.31
C ASN A 8 -15.97 -18.34 -24.00
N VAL A 9 -16.89 -17.60 -23.38
CA VAL A 9 -16.69 -17.01 -22.05
C VAL A 9 -17.83 -17.42 -21.14
N ASN A 10 -17.53 -18.14 -20.08
CA ASN A 10 -18.52 -18.64 -19.11
C ASN A 10 -19.67 -19.40 -19.82
N GLY A 11 -19.33 -20.23 -20.81
CA GLY A 11 -20.27 -21.04 -21.59
C GLY A 11 -21.01 -20.30 -22.71
N ASN A 12 -20.73 -19.02 -22.95
CA ASN A 12 -21.34 -18.21 -23.99
C ASN A 12 -20.36 -17.93 -25.12
N ALA A 13 -20.74 -18.18 -26.37
CA ALA A 13 -19.94 -17.79 -27.53
C ALA A 13 -19.97 -16.26 -27.71
N VAL A 14 -18.81 -15.66 -27.82
CA VAL A 14 -18.63 -14.22 -28.04
C VAL A 14 -17.67 -13.95 -29.18
N THR A 15 -17.83 -12.83 -29.87
CA THR A 15 -16.91 -12.36 -30.90
C THR A 15 -16.55 -10.90 -30.60
N VAL A 16 -15.27 -10.58 -30.67
CA VAL A 16 -14.74 -9.23 -30.43
C VAL A 16 -13.86 -8.78 -31.60
N ASP A 17 -13.96 -7.49 -31.96
CA ASP A 17 -13.12 -6.86 -32.96
C ASP A 17 -12.05 -6.03 -32.27
N THR A 18 -10.82 -6.53 -32.20
CA THR A 18 -9.76 -5.90 -31.44
C THR A 18 -8.37 -6.12 -32.08
N ALA A 19 -7.35 -5.44 -31.56
CA ALA A 19 -5.98 -5.68 -32.01
C ALA A 19 -5.52 -7.10 -31.61
N PRO A 20 -4.84 -7.86 -32.50
CA PRO A 20 -4.38 -9.22 -32.19
C PRO A 20 -3.53 -9.34 -30.92
N THR A 21 -2.76 -8.29 -30.63
CA THR A 21 -1.86 -8.21 -29.47
C THR A 21 -2.53 -7.62 -28.23
N ARG A 22 -3.82 -7.26 -28.28
CA ARG A 22 -4.52 -6.74 -27.11
C ARG A 22 -4.58 -7.83 -26.05
N ARG A 23 -4.25 -7.47 -24.83
CA ARG A 23 -4.22 -8.42 -23.71
C ARG A 23 -5.63 -8.86 -23.34
N LEU A 24 -5.83 -10.16 -23.16
CA LEU A 24 -7.13 -10.77 -22.90
C LEU A 24 -7.81 -10.18 -21.66
N GLY A 25 -7.05 -9.88 -20.60
CA GLY A 25 -7.59 -9.24 -19.41
C GLY A 25 -8.27 -7.89 -19.69
N HIS A 26 -7.73 -7.09 -20.62
CA HIS A 26 -8.38 -5.85 -21.06
C HIS A 26 -9.60 -6.10 -21.93
N VAL A 27 -9.56 -7.10 -22.83
CA VAL A 27 -10.72 -7.50 -23.64
C VAL A 27 -11.90 -7.91 -22.74
N LEU A 28 -11.66 -8.78 -21.75
CA LEU A 28 -12.68 -9.21 -20.81
C LEU A 28 -13.34 -8.03 -20.07
N ARG A 29 -12.52 -7.08 -19.59
CA ARG A 29 -12.99 -5.96 -18.78
C ARG A 29 -13.66 -4.85 -19.59
N GLU A 30 -13.05 -4.46 -20.71
CA GLU A 30 -13.41 -3.23 -21.41
C GLU A 30 -14.34 -3.48 -22.58
N GLU A 31 -14.25 -4.63 -23.25
CA GLU A 31 -15.09 -4.97 -24.40
C GLU A 31 -16.27 -5.85 -24.01
N LEU A 32 -16.08 -6.76 -23.03
CA LEU A 32 -17.13 -7.67 -22.56
C LEU A 32 -17.77 -7.25 -21.23
N GLY A 33 -17.24 -6.21 -20.54
CA GLY A 33 -17.77 -5.73 -19.27
C GLY A 33 -17.57 -6.66 -18.07
N LEU A 34 -16.71 -7.69 -18.20
CA LEU A 34 -16.42 -8.66 -17.14
C LEU A 34 -15.34 -8.09 -16.19
N THR A 35 -15.74 -7.12 -15.36
CA THR A 35 -14.84 -6.38 -14.49
C THR A 35 -14.40 -7.17 -13.26
N GLY A 36 -14.94 -8.33 -12.99
CA GLY A 36 -14.47 -9.25 -11.94
C GLY A 36 -13.02 -9.66 -12.12
N THR A 37 -12.55 -9.83 -13.36
CA THR A 37 -11.12 -9.98 -13.67
C THR A 37 -10.39 -8.66 -13.37
N LYS A 38 -9.43 -8.65 -12.44
CA LYS A 38 -8.76 -7.41 -11.97
C LYS A 38 -7.36 -7.28 -12.55
N ILE A 39 -6.94 -6.05 -12.89
CA ILE A 39 -5.59 -5.77 -13.39
C ILE A 39 -4.81 -5.02 -12.31
N GLY A 40 -3.79 -5.67 -11.73
CA GLY A 40 -2.96 -5.05 -10.69
C GLY A 40 -1.58 -4.62 -11.18
N CYS A 41 -0.83 -5.51 -11.85
CA CYS A 41 0.52 -5.21 -12.35
C CYS A 41 0.60 -5.10 -13.87
N ASP A 42 -0.28 -5.76 -14.59
CA ASP A 42 -0.28 -5.91 -16.04
C ASP A 42 1.03 -6.48 -16.62
N ALA A 43 1.75 -7.29 -15.81
CA ALA A 43 3.08 -7.83 -16.10
C ALA A 43 3.25 -9.31 -15.70
N GLY A 44 2.18 -9.98 -15.27
CA GLY A 44 2.21 -11.41 -14.91
C GLY A 44 2.62 -11.70 -13.46
N ASP A 45 2.95 -10.69 -12.64
CA ASP A 45 3.51 -10.92 -11.30
C ASP A 45 2.45 -11.08 -10.21
N CYS A 46 1.36 -10.28 -10.23
CA CYS A 46 0.43 -10.20 -9.10
C CYS A 46 -0.69 -11.23 -9.13
N GLY A 47 -0.99 -11.83 -10.27
CA GLY A 47 -2.02 -12.85 -10.43
C GLY A 47 -3.48 -12.38 -10.25
N ALA A 48 -3.74 -11.08 -9.99
CA ALA A 48 -5.11 -10.58 -9.81
C ALA A 48 -6.00 -10.78 -11.06
N CYS A 49 -5.37 -10.91 -12.23
CA CYS A 49 -6.02 -11.16 -13.51
C CYS A 49 -6.14 -12.66 -13.87
N THR A 50 -5.92 -13.57 -12.92
CA THR A 50 -6.01 -15.01 -13.17
C THR A 50 -7.43 -15.39 -13.58
N ILE A 51 -7.52 -16.16 -14.67
CA ILE A 51 -8.71 -16.80 -15.24
C ILE A 51 -8.39 -18.24 -15.53
N LEU A 52 -9.39 -19.05 -15.92
CA LEU A 52 -9.12 -20.34 -16.54
C LEU A 52 -9.21 -20.21 -18.06
N LEU A 53 -8.20 -20.73 -18.75
CA LEU A 53 -8.15 -20.88 -20.19
C LEU A 53 -8.06 -22.37 -20.51
N ASP A 54 -9.06 -22.93 -21.17
CA ASP A 54 -9.21 -24.38 -21.38
C ASP A 54 -9.08 -25.19 -20.07
N GLY A 55 -9.63 -24.66 -18.97
CA GLY A 55 -9.64 -25.31 -17.66
C GLY A 55 -8.39 -25.08 -16.81
N HIS A 56 -7.36 -24.40 -17.29
CA HIS A 56 -6.10 -24.15 -16.57
C HIS A 56 -5.90 -22.67 -16.20
N GLN A 57 -5.38 -22.39 -15.01
CA GLN A 57 -5.12 -21.04 -14.55
C GLN A 57 -4.03 -20.34 -15.39
N VAL A 58 -4.34 -19.13 -15.83
CA VAL A 58 -3.41 -18.26 -16.56
C VAL A 58 -3.56 -16.81 -16.14
N CYS A 59 -2.49 -16.04 -16.20
CA CYS A 59 -2.54 -14.57 -16.07
C CYS A 59 -3.06 -13.96 -17.39
N SER A 60 -4.31 -13.52 -17.43
CA SER A 60 -4.93 -12.96 -18.64
C SER A 60 -4.22 -11.69 -19.19
N CYS A 61 -3.44 -11.01 -18.37
CA CYS A 61 -2.59 -9.89 -18.82
C CYS A 61 -1.39 -10.34 -19.69
N LEU A 62 -1.05 -11.64 -19.72
CA LEU A 62 0.01 -12.21 -20.56
C LEU A 62 -0.52 -12.99 -21.77
N VAL A 63 -1.84 -13.14 -21.87
CA VAL A 63 -2.50 -13.78 -23.00
C VAL A 63 -2.99 -12.70 -23.97
N SER A 64 -2.72 -12.83 -25.26
CA SER A 64 -3.26 -11.94 -26.30
C SER A 64 -4.64 -12.42 -26.80
N ALA A 65 -5.43 -11.50 -27.36
CA ALA A 65 -6.71 -11.83 -27.99
C ALA A 65 -6.55 -12.94 -29.05
N ALA A 66 -5.50 -12.86 -29.87
CA ALA A 66 -5.21 -13.87 -30.88
C ALA A 66 -4.90 -15.27 -30.32
N GLN A 67 -4.31 -15.37 -29.12
CA GLN A 67 -4.07 -16.64 -28.46
C GLN A 67 -5.34 -17.26 -27.85
N ALA A 68 -6.34 -16.42 -27.56
CA ALA A 68 -7.62 -16.85 -27.00
C ALA A 68 -8.61 -17.31 -28.08
N ASP A 69 -8.35 -17.08 -29.36
CA ASP A 69 -9.26 -17.44 -30.46
C ASP A 69 -9.58 -18.95 -30.45
N GLY A 70 -10.86 -19.31 -30.47
CA GLY A 70 -11.36 -20.68 -30.40
C GLY A 70 -11.26 -21.35 -29.04
N ARG A 71 -10.87 -20.65 -27.97
CA ARG A 71 -10.65 -21.21 -26.64
C ARG A 71 -11.85 -21.06 -25.72
N ASP A 72 -11.86 -21.85 -24.64
CA ASP A 72 -12.78 -21.74 -23.52
C ASP A 72 -12.16 -20.89 -22.39
N ILE A 73 -12.89 -19.85 -21.97
CA ILE A 73 -12.50 -18.92 -20.92
C ILE A 73 -13.52 -18.99 -19.79
N GLN A 74 -13.04 -19.18 -18.57
CA GLN A 74 -13.87 -19.04 -17.38
C GLN A 74 -13.32 -17.92 -16.49
N THR A 75 -14.20 -17.01 -16.07
CA THR A 75 -13.91 -15.91 -15.14
C THR A 75 -14.69 -16.13 -13.84
N VAL A 76 -14.42 -15.30 -12.82
CA VAL A 76 -15.07 -15.39 -11.52
C VAL A 76 -16.59 -15.24 -11.61
N GLU A 77 -17.09 -14.49 -12.59
CA GLU A 77 -18.53 -14.32 -12.84
C GLU A 77 -19.22 -15.63 -13.24
N GLY A 78 -18.46 -16.57 -13.84
CA GLY A 78 -18.96 -17.89 -14.24
C GLY A 78 -18.90 -18.96 -13.14
N LEU A 79 -18.44 -18.63 -11.93
CA LEU A 79 -18.38 -19.59 -10.81
C LEU A 79 -19.72 -19.74 -10.08
N ALA A 80 -20.57 -18.73 -10.10
CA ALA A 80 -21.91 -18.76 -9.50
C ALA A 80 -22.94 -19.20 -10.55
N ASP A 81 -23.87 -20.09 -10.16
CA ASP A 81 -24.97 -20.51 -11.03
C ASP A 81 -26.28 -19.82 -10.62
N ASN A 82 -26.87 -19.01 -11.52
CA ASN A 82 -28.13 -18.31 -11.32
C ASN A 82 -28.23 -17.59 -9.95
N GLY A 83 -27.12 -16.97 -9.52
CA GLY A 83 -27.03 -16.27 -8.24
C GLY A 83 -26.76 -17.17 -7.03
N THR A 84 -26.67 -18.49 -7.21
CA THR A 84 -26.23 -19.44 -6.18
C THR A 84 -24.69 -19.49 -6.19
N LEU A 85 -24.08 -19.26 -5.04
CA LEU A 85 -22.62 -19.37 -4.89
C LEU A 85 -22.17 -20.81 -5.06
N SER A 86 -21.01 -21.02 -5.70
CA SER A 86 -20.32 -22.31 -5.64
C SER A 86 -19.86 -22.60 -4.20
N ASP A 87 -19.58 -23.89 -3.90
CA ASP A 87 -19.09 -24.29 -2.57
C ASP A 87 -17.81 -23.52 -2.19
N LEU A 88 -16.91 -23.29 -3.12
CA LEU A 88 -15.68 -22.51 -2.92
C LEU A 88 -16.00 -21.03 -2.61
N GLN A 89 -16.91 -20.41 -3.35
CA GLN A 89 -17.34 -19.04 -3.06
C GLN A 89 -18.02 -18.96 -1.68
N GLN A 90 -18.83 -19.94 -1.34
CA GLN A 90 -19.45 -20.02 -0.01
C GLN A 90 -18.40 -20.15 1.10
N ALA A 91 -17.41 -21.02 0.94
CA ALA A 91 -16.30 -21.15 1.89
C ALA A 91 -15.53 -19.83 2.04
N PHE A 92 -15.18 -19.15 0.94
CA PHE A 92 -14.52 -17.83 0.98
C PHE A 92 -15.34 -16.79 1.76
N HIS A 93 -16.66 -16.79 1.59
CA HIS A 93 -17.54 -15.88 2.32
C HIS A 93 -17.54 -16.16 3.82
N LEU A 94 -17.72 -17.43 4.19
CA LEU A 94 -17.83 -17.85 5.60
C LEU A 94 -16.51 -17.71 6.36
N TYR A 95 -15.38 -18.04 5.74
CA TYR A 95 -14.05 -17.87 6.35
C TYR A 95 -13.57 -16.40 6.35
N GLY A 96 -14.29 -15.48 5.66
CA GLY A 96 -13.87 -14.09 5.51
C GLY A 96 -12.55 -13.98 4.74
N ALA A 97 -12.37 -14.81 3.71
CA ALA A 97 -11.16 -14.93 2.90
C ALA A 97 -10.90 -13.71 2.01
N ALA A 98 -11.87 -12.81 1.85
CA ALA A 98 -11.75 -11.54 1.13
C ALA A 98 -11.70 -10.36 2.10
N GLN A 99 -10.59 -9.59 2.15
CA GLN A 99 -10.55 -8.30 2.85
C GLN A 99 -10.87 -7.16 1.88
N CYS A 100 -9.88 -6.58 1.18
CA CYS A 100 -10.18 -5.56 0.18
C CYS A 100 -10.90 -6.13 -1.05
N GLY A 101 -10.63 -7.38 -1.43
CA GLY A 101 -11.32 -8.10 -2.48
C GLY A 101 -10.67 -8.05 -3.86
N ILE A 102 -9.66 -7.21 -4.08
CA ILE A 102 -9.03 -7.03 -5.41
C ILE A 102 -8.33 -8.29 -5.92
N CYS A 103 -7.72 -9.10 -5.06
CA CYS A 103 -7.09 -10.37 -5.43
C CYS A 103 -8.07 -11.55 -5.42
N THR A 104 -9.26 -11.39 -4.82
CA THR A 104 -10.19 -12.50 -4.57
C THR A 104 -10.65 -13.22 -5.83
N PRO A 105 -10.98 -12.54 -6.94
CA PRO A 105 -11.29 -13.22 -8.19
C PRO A 105 -10.16 -14.15 -8.66
N GLY A 106 -8.93 -13.66 -8.69
CA GLY A 106 -7.76 -14.47 -9.08
C GLY A 106 -7.53 -15.64 -8.14
N MET A 107 -7.69 -15.46 -6.82
CA MET A 107 -7.58 -16.54 -5.83
C MET A 107 -8.64 -17.62 -6.05
N LEU A 108 -9.89 -17.24 -6.34
CA LEU A 108 -10.97 -18.18 -6.63
C LEU A 108 -10.70 -18.98 -7.90
N MET A 109 -10.20 -18.34 -8.96
CA MET A 109 -9.86 -19.04 -10.21
C MET A 109 -8.71 -20.02 -10.01
N ALA A 110 -7.63 -19.62 -9.29
CA ALA A 110 -6.51 -20.51 -8.99
C ALA A 110 -6.94 -21.71 -8.10
N ALA A 111 -7.78 -21.44 -7.09
CA ALA A 111 -8.31 -22.51 -6.24
C ALA A 111 -9.27 -23.45 -7.00
N THR A 112 -10.03 -22.94 -7.97
CA THR A 112 -10.92 -23.75 -8.82
C THR A 112 -10.11 -24.74 -9.67
N ASP A 113 -9.00 -24.29 -10.29
CA ASP A 113 -8.08 -25.18 -11.02
C ASP A 113 -7.54 -26.28 -10.10
N LEU A 114 -7.02 -25.90 -8.93
CA LEU A 114 -6.51 -26.87 -7.96
C LEU A 114 -7.55 -27.92 -7.57
N LEU A 115 -8.74 -27.50 -7.16
CA LEU A 115 -9.79 -28.40 -6.69
C LEU A 115 -10.34 -29.30 -7.80
N THR A 116 -10.27 -28.88 -9.07
CA THR A 116 -10.59 -29.71 -10.22
C THR A 116 -9.57 -30.83 -10.40
N LEU A 117 -8.29 -30.54 -10.19
CA LEU A 117 -7.20 -31.52 -10.33
C LEU A 117 -7.03 -32.38 -9.06
N THR A 118 -7.27 -31.78 -7.89
CA THR A 118 -7.05 -32.38 -6.57
C THR A 118 -8.19 -31.97 -5.64
N PRO A 119 -9.29 -32.75 -5.58
CA PRO A 119 -10.48 -32.40 -4.79
C PRO A 119 -10.26 -32.30 -3.28
N ASP A 120 -9.25 -32.99 -2.74
CA ASP A 120 -8.88 -32.96 -1.31
C ASP A 120 -7.38 -32.62 -1.19
N PRO A 121 -7.02 -31.32 -1.38
CA PRO A 121 -5.63 -30.91 -1.38
C PRO A 121 -5.04 -30.82 0.02
N THR A 122 -3.75 -31.12 0.15
CA THR A 122 -2.98 -30.79 1.35
C THR A 122 -2.75 -29.28 1.45
N GLU A 123 -2.45 -28.76 2.64
CA GLU A 123 -2.14 -27.34 2.85
C GLU A 123 -0.98 -26.87 1.94
N GLN A 124 0.06 -27.67 1.77
CA GLN A 124 1.18 -27.36 0.89
C GLN A 124 0.73 -27.22 -0.57
N GLN A 125 -0.14 -28.11 -1.06
CA GLN A 125 -0.68 -28.02 -2.42
C GLN A 125 -1.52 -26.75 -2.62
N VAL A 126 -2.29 -26.36 -1.59
CA VAL A 126 -3.03 -25.08 -1.62
C VAL A 126 -2.06 -23.90 -1.69
N GLN A 127 -1.03 -23.87 -0.84
CA GLN A 127 -0.02 -22.80 -0.84
C GLN A 127 0.70 -22.70 -2.18
N ASP A 128 1.10 -23.81 -2.76
CA ASP A 128 1.80 -23.86 -4.04
C ASP A 128 0.91 -23.36 -5.20
N SER A 129 -0.35 -23.80 -5.24
CA SER A 129 -1.29 -23.38 -6.28
C SER A 129 -1.67 -21.92 -6.21
N LEU A 130 -1.83 -21.38 -4.99
CA LEU A 130 -2.16 -19.96 -4.77
C LEU A 130 -0.95 -19.02 -4.85
N GLY A 131 0.27 -19.57 -4.91
CA GLY A 131 1.52 -18.79 -4.89
C GLY A 131 1.66 -17.78 -6.03
N GLY A 132 0.95 -18.01 -7.16
CA GLY A 132 0.89 -17.10 -8.30
C GLY A 132 -0.07 -15.92 -8.14
N VAL A 133 -0.85 -15.85 -7.06
CA VAL A 133 -1.80 -14.75 -6.80
C VAL A 133 -1.44 -14.04 -5.49
N LEU A 134 -1.03 -12.77 -5.60
CA LEU A 134 -0.59 -12.01 -4.43
C LEU A 134 -1.76 -11.42 -3.65
N CYS A 135 -1.71 -11.56 -2.33
CA CYS A 135 -2.61 -10.86 -1.40
C CYS A 135 -1.79 -10.06 -0.37
N ARG A 136 -2.04 -8.76 -0.27
CA ARG A 136 -1.36 -7.88 0.69
C ARG A 136 -2.12 -7.73 2.02
N CYS A 137 -3.38 -8.16 2.08
CA CYS A 137 -4.29 -7.88 3.18
C CYS A 137 -4.39 -9.00 4.21
N THR A 138 -4.53 -10.28 3.76
CA THR A 138 -5.06 -11.38 4.59
C THR A 138 -4.00 -12.20 5.31
N GLY A 139 -2.74 -12.14 4.87
CA GLY A 139 -1.71 -13.09 5.29
C GLY A 139 -2.00 -14.53 4.83
N TYR A 140 -2.90 -14.72 3.86
CA TYR A 140 -3.31 -15.97 3.21
C TYR A 140 -4.05 -16.98 4.09
N ARG A 141 -3.86 -16.99 5.42
CA ARG A 141 -4.39 -18.06 6.29
C ARG A 141 -5.89 -18.34 6.06
N LYS A 142 -6.73 -17.31 6.06
CA LYS A 142 -8.17 -17.47 5.83
C LYS A 142 -8.53 -17.95 4.41
N ILE A 143 -7.69 -17.62 3.43
CA ILE A 143 -7.85 -18.11 2.05
C ILE A 143 -7.53 -19.60 1.99
N ILE A 144 -6.41 -20.02 2.59
CA ILE A 144 -5.99 -21.40 2.69
C ILE A 144 -7.05 -22.23 3.42
N ASP A 145 -7.51 -21.75 4.58
CA ASP A 145 -8.55 -22.41 5.37
C ASP A 145 -9.85 -22.58 4.56
N ALA A 146 -10.27 -21.57 3.79
CA ALA A 146 -11.46 -21.65 2.96
C ALA A 146 -11.33 -22.73 1.86
N VAL A 147 -10.15 -22.90 1.25
CA VAL A 147 -9.91 -23.93 0.24
C VAL A 147 -9.87 -25.33 0.86
N LEU A 148 -9.19 -25.48 2.02
CA LEU A 148 -9.10 -26.76 2.73
C LEU A 148 -10.45 -27.28 3.24
N HIS A 149 -11.39 -26.39 3.54
CA HIS A 149 -12.69 -26.75 4.12
C HIS A 149 -13.85 -26.49 3.14
N VAL A 150 -13.61 -26.55 1.84
CA VAL A 150 -14.65 -26.30 0.83
C VAL A 150 -15.83 -27.27 0.94
N ALA A 151 -15.58 -28.54 1.29
CA ALA A 151 -16.61 -29.57 1.43
C ALA A 151 -17.52 -29.37 2.67
N ASP A 152 -17.00 -28.77 3.74
CA ASP A 152 -17.75 -28.44 4.95
C ASP A 152 -17.28 -27.10 5.55
N PRO A 153 -17.79 -25.97 5.05
CA PRO A 153 -17.39 -24.64 5.53
C PRO A 153 -18.03 -24.24 6.86
N THR A 154 -18.85 -25.11 7.49
CA THR A 154 -19.56 -24.79 8.76
C THR A 154 -18.60 -24.56 9.92
N GLY A 155 -17.38 -25.14 9.86
CA GLY A 155 -16.29 -24.89 10.82
C GLY A 155 -15.82 -23.44 10.91
N ALA A 156 -16.22 -22.56 9.99
CA ALA A 156 -15.94 -21.12 10.05
C ALA A 156 -16.57 -20.44 11.28
N GLY A 157 -17.61 -21.03 11.88
CA GLY A 157 -18.24 -20.56 13.12
C GLY A 157 -18.86 -19.17 13.00
N ILE A 158 -19.44 -18.84 11.83
CA ILE A 158 -20.14 -17.56 11.64
C ILE A 158 -21.50 -17.61 12.34
N GLU A 159 -21.76 -16.59 13.14
CA GLU A 159 -23.00 -16.41 13.86
C GLU A 159 -23.49 -14.96 13.80
N ILE A 160 -24.80 -14.78 13.93
CA ILE A 160 -25.37 -13.45 14.15
C ILE A 160 -25.41 -13.25 15.68
N PRO A 161 -24.60 -12.33 16.23
CA PRO A 161 -24.57 -12.14 17.68
C PRO A 161 -25.85 -11.48 18.18
N ASP A 162 -26.24 -11.81 19.41
CA ASP A 162 -27.30 -11.11 20.12
C ASP A 162 -26.98 -9.62 20.28
N ALA A 163 -28.01 -8.81 20.48
CA ALA A 163 -27.86 -7.39 20.74
C ALA A 163 -26.94 -7.16 21.97
N GLY A 164 -25.93 -6.33 21.80
CA GLY A 164 -24.91 -6.04 22.82
C GLY A 164 -23.76 -7.06 22.93
N LYS A 165 -23.74 -8.13 22.12
CA LYS A 165 -22.69 -9.16 22.12
C LYS A 165 -21.86 -9.20 20.83
N ALA A 166 -21.84 -8.10 20.05
CA ALA A 166 -21.15 -8.05 18.76
C ALA A 166 -19.62 -8.07 18.88
N VAL A 167 -19.05 -7.61 20.01
CA VAL A 167 -17.60 -7.57 20.19
C VAL A 167 -17.05 -9.00 20.33
N GLY A 168 -16.13 -9.37 19.44
CA GLY A 168 -15.55 -10.72 19.39
C GLY A 168 -16.36 -11.73 18.60
N ALA A 169 -17.59 -11.40 18.15
CA ALA A 169 -18.40 -12.29 17.34
C ALA A 169 -17.81 -12.45 15.92
N ARG A 170 -17.94 -13.66 15.37
CA ARG A 170 -17.57 -13.98 13.99
C ARG A 170 -18.74 -13.71 13.04
N ALA A 171 -18.99 -12.44 12.70
CA ALA A 171 -20.01 -12.07 11.73
C ALA A 171 -19.48 -12.18 10.30
N ALA A 172 -20.36 -12.59 9.35
CA ALA A 172 -20.04 -12.57 7.94
C ALA A 172 -19.79 -11.13 7.47
N LYS A 173 -18.80 -10.97 6.59
CA LYS A 173 -18.47 -9.66 6.04
C LYS A 173 -19.60 -9.17 5.14
N ARG A 174 -20.15 -7.98 5.42
CA ARG A 174 -21.34 -7.45 4.74
C ARG A 174 -21.15 -7.26 3.24
N ASP A 175 -19.95 -6.80 2.82
CA ASP A 175 -19.55 -6.61 1.42
C ASP A 175 -18.84 -7.83 0.81
N GLY A 176 -18.78 -8.95 1.54
CA GLY A 176 -18.05 -10.15 1.13
C GLY A 176 -18.60 -10.80 -0.14
N ARG A 177 -19.94 -10.84 -0.28
CA ARG A 177 -20.60 -11.47 -1.44
C ARG A 177 -20.18 -10.82 -2.76
N GLN A 178 -20.20 -9.49 -2.84
CA GLN A 178 -19.85 -8.76 -4.07
C GLN A 178 -18.41 -9.06 -4.51
N LYS A 179 -17.48 -9.22 -3.56
CA LYS A 179 -16.07 -9.52 -3.81
C LYS A 179 -15.84 -10.93 -4.37
N ILE A 180 -16.59 -11.91 -3.89
CA ILE A 180 -16.43 -13.30 -4.32
C ILE A 180 -17.16 -13.64 -5.63
N VAL A 181 -18.17 -12.85 -6.04
CA VAL A 181 -18.84 -13.01 -7.34
C VAL A 181 -18.26 -12.06 -8.40
N GLY A 182 -17.26 -11.24 -8.07
CA GLY A 182 -16.62 -10.32 -9.01
C GLY A 182 -17.39 -9.04 -9.30
N SER A 183 -18.52 -8.77 -8.62
CA SER A 183 -19.36 -7.59 -8.84
C SER A 183 -18.96 -6.36 -8.01
N GLU A 184 -17.96 -6.46 -7.14
CA GLU A 184 -17.42 -5.31 -6.41
C GLU A 184 -16.72 -4.36 -7.39
N LEU A 185 -17.04 -3.06 -7.30
CA LEU A 185 -16.54 -2.03 -8.21
C LEU A 185 -15.42 -1.21 -7.56
N PHE A 186 -14.27 -1.21 -8.21
CA PHE A 186 -13.08 -0.46 -7.83
C PHE A 186 -12.90 0.78 -8.71
N GLY A 187 -11.87 1.58 -8.45
CA GLY A 187 -11.64 2.86 -9.10
C GLY A 187 -11.57 2.82 -10.63
N ALA A 188 -11.09 1.73 -11.20
CA ALA A 188 -10.97 1.55 -12.66
C ALA A 188 -12.21 0.96 -13.33
N ASP A 189 -13.27 0.57 -12.58
CA ASP A 189 -14.34 -0.29 -13.08
C ASP A 189 -15.59 0.48 -13.55
N GLN A 190 -15.78 1.75 -13.17
CA GLN A 190 -17.06 2.46 -13.26
C GLN A 190 -17.09 3.67 -14.20
N ALA A 191 -15.98 4.01 -14.85
CA ALA A 191 -15.95 5.19 -15.71
C ALA A 191 -16.93 5.08 -16.88
N PRO A 192 -17.63 6.16 -17.27
CA PRO A 192 -18.45 6.20 -18.49
C PRO A 192 -17.67 5.73 -19.71
N ALA A 193 -18.36 5.07 -20.66
CA ALA A 193 -17.70 4.50 -21.84
C ALA A 193 -17.08 5.57 -22.76
N ASP A 194 -17.65 6.78 -22.75
CA ASP A 194 -17.20 7.94 -23.54
C ASP A 194 -16.22 8.84 -22.77
N ALA A 195 -15.79 8.43 -21.56
CA ALA A 195 -14.83 9.19 -20.77
C ALA A 195 -13.48 9.30 -21.49
N LEU A 196 -12.93 10.50 -21.51
CA LEU A 196 -11.58 10.73 -22.00
C LEU A 196 -10.56 10.09 -21.04
N TRP A 197 -9.43 9.68 -21.58
CA TRP A 197 -8.33 9.16 -20.78
C TRP A 197 -7.36 10.28 -20.41
N LEU A 198 -6.84 10.21 -19.18
CA LEU A 198 -5.78 11.06 -18.67
C LEU A 198 -4.55 10.20 -18.37
N ARG A 199 -3.39 10.61 -18.88
CA ARG A 199 -2.07 10.05 -18.59
C ARG A 199 -1.16 11.12 -18.00
N VAL A 200 -0.51 10.83 -16.89
CA VAL A 200 0.45 11.72 -16.24
C VAL A 200 1.83 11.52 -16.85
N VAL A 201 2.50 12.62 -17.22
CA VAL A 201 3.91 12.65 -17.62
C VAL A 201 4.75 12.98 -16.40
N ARG A 202 5.79 12.18 -16.18
CA ARG A 202 6.57 12.25 -14.95
C ARG A 202 8.03 12.55 -15.19
N SER A 203 8.66 13.20 -14.22
CA SER A 203 10.09 13.49 -14.26
C SER A 203 10.92 12.21 -14.31
N PRO A 204 11.87 12.08 -15.26
CA PRO A 204 12.89 11.03 -15.25
C PRO A 204 14.05 11.35 -14.30
N HIS A 205 14.14 12.59 -13.78
CA HIS A 205 15.24 13.10 -12.96
C HIS A 205 14.87 13.23 -11.49
N TRP A 206 15.86 13.10 -10.62
CA TRP A 206 15.70 13.30 -9.18
C TRP A 206 15.72 14.77 -8.77
N ASN A 207 16.47 15.60 -9.47
CA ASN A 207 16.60 17.04 -9.26
C ASN A 207 16.90 17.70 -10.59
N ALA A 208 15.96 18.47 -11.12
CA ALA A 208 16.15 19.15 -12.39
C ALA A 208 15.25 20.39 -12.50
N SER A 209 15.67 21.37 -13.30
CA SER A 209 14.74 22.34 -13.85
C SER A 209 14.27 21.89 -15.23
N PHE A 210 13.08 22.37 -15.62
CA PHE A 210 12.54 22.08 -16.93
C PHE A 210 11.74 23.25 -17.51
N ALA A 211 11.61 23.24 -18.83
CA ALA A 211 10.71 24.13 -19.56
C ALA A 211 9.94 23.32 -20.60
N ILE A 212 8.65 23.58 -20.72
CA ILE A 212 7.77 23.00 -21.74
C ILE A 212 7.67 24.03 -22.89
N ASP A 213 8.15 23.66 -24.06
CA ASP A 213 8.02 24.50 -25.27
C ASP A 213 6.59 24.43 -25.85
N ASP A 214 6.38 25.02 -27.01
CA ASP A 214 5.08 25.03 -27.69
C ASP A 214 4.53 23.61 -27.94
N LEU A 215 3.34 23.35 -27.44
CA LEU A 215 2.62 22.09 -27.55
C LEU A 215 1.76 21.96 -28.82
N ALA A 216 1.56 23.04 -29.58
CA ALA A 216 0.72 23.01 -30.76
C ALA A 216 1.21 22.03 -31.86
N PRO A 217 2.51 21.85 -32.10
CA PRO A 217 3.00 20.84 -33.04
C PRO A 217 2.64 19.41 -32.61
N LEU A 218 2.71 19.11 -31.31
CA LEU A 218 2.36 17.80 -30.77
C LEU A 218 0.85 17.49 -30.96
N GLN A 219 -0.02 18.45 -30.66
CA GLN A 219 -1.46 18.29 -30.87
C GLN A 219 -1.82 18.12 -32.36
N HIS A 220 -1.10 18.81 -33.25
CA HIS A 220 -1.30 18.64 -34.69
C HIS A 220 -0.85 17.23 -35.16
N GLN A 221 0.24 16.72 -34.62
CA GLN A 221 0.76 15.38 -34.93
C GLN A 221 -0.17 14.27 -34.42
N PHE A 222 -0.82 14.49 -33.28
CA PHE A 222 -1.69 13.51 -32.59
C PHE A 222 -3.12 14.08 -32.43
N PRO A 223 -3.98 14.00 -33.46
CA PRO A 223 -5.33 14.62 -33.41
C PRO A 223 -6.24 14.09 -32.28
N GLY A 224 -5.99 12.89 -31.74
CA GLY A 224 -6.71 12.35 -30.59
C GLY A 224 -6.23 12.91 -29.24
N LEU A 225 -5.14 13.70 -29.22
CA LEU A 225 -4.69 14.45 -28.05
C LEU A 225 -5.50 15.76 -27.95
N ILE A 226 -6.44 15.79 -27.01
CA ILE A 226 -7.38 16.92 -26.86
C ILE A 226 -6.74 18.07 -26.09
N ARG A 227 -6.01 17.77 -25.00
CA ARG A 227 -5.37 18.79 -24.16
C ARG A 227 -4.13 18.22 -23.44
N VAL A 228 -3.19 19.11 -23.16
CA VAL A 228 -2.10 18.89 -22.20
C VAL A 228 -2.32 19.86 -21.05
N LEU A 229 -2.41 19.35 -19.82
CA LEU A 229 -2.48 20.15 -18.61
C LEU A 229 -1.08 20.41 -18.07
N THR A 230 -0.84 21.64 -17.64
CA THR A 230 0.40 22.10 -16.99
C THR A 230 0.07 22.80 -15.66
N ALA A 231 1.08 23.16 -14.88
CA ALA A 231 0.90 23.91 -13.64
C ALA A 231 0.11 25.22 -13.85
N ALA A 232 0.23 25.84 -15.02
CA ALA A 232 -0.47 27.08 -15.37
C ALA A 232 -2.00 26.92 -15.52
N ASP A 233 -2.50 25.70 -15.69
CA ASP A 233 -3.94 25.42 -15.80
C ASP A 233 -4.64 25.34 -14.44
N ILE A 234 -3.91 25.29 -13.34
CA ILE A 234 -4.47 25.12 -11.99
C ILE A 234 -5.01 26.46 -11.49
N PRO A 235 -6.34 26.57 -11.26
CA PRO A 235 -6.96 27.87 -10.98
C PRO A 235 -6.78 28.37 -9.55
N GLY A 236 -6.51 27.48 -8.61
CA GLY A 236 -6.31 27.79 -7.18
C GLY A 236 -4.87 27.59 -6.74
N ASN A 237 -4.68 26.81 -5.69
CA ASN A 237 -3.35 26.51 -5.16
C ASN A 237 -2.73 25.30 -5.86
N ASN A 238 -1.60 25.49 -6.55
CA ASN A 238 -0.83 24.37 -7.11
C ASN A 238 0.01 23.70 -6.01
N GLY A 239 -0.62 23.27 -4.93
CA GLY A 239 0.04 22.60 -3.83
C GLY A 239 -0.97 21.94 -2.92
N TYR A 240 -0.62 20.75 -2.43
CA TYR A 240 -1.41 20.00 -1.47
C TYR A 240 -0.54 19.46 -0.34
N GLY A 241 -1.18 19.02 0.72
CA GLY A 241 -0.53 18.42 1.89
C GLY A 241 -1.52 18.29 3.03
N VAL A 242 -1.26 17.36 3.93
CA VAL A 242 -2.20 16.97 4.99
C VAL A 242 -2.35 18.00 6.12
N TYR A 243 -1.38 18.90 6.26
CA TYR A 243 -1.43 19.94 7.28
C TYR A 243 -2.03 21.25 6.72
N PRO A 244 -2.84 21.97 7.48
CA PRO A 244 -3.49 23.19 6.99
C PRO A 244 -2.51 24.22 6.44
N ASP A 245 -1.38 24.39 7.13
CA ASP A 245 -0.40 25.45 6.83
C ASP A 245 0.77 24.96 5.95
N VAL A 246 0.76 23.69 5.52
CA VAL A 246 1.84 23.11 4.71
C VAL A 246 1.24 22.41 3.49
N LYS A 247 1.32 23.09 2.35
CA LYS A 247 0.84 22.63 1.03
C LYS A 247 2.02 22.66 0.05
N ASP A 248 3.06 21.89 0.37
CA ASP A 248 4.36 22.00 -0.29
C ASP A 248 4.51 21.11 -1.53
N GLN A 249 3.71 20.04 -1.67
CA GLN A 249 3.78 19.15 -2.83
C GLN A 249 2.90 19.68 -3.97
N PRO A 250 3.48 20.01 -5.15
CA PRO A 250 2.71 20.51 -6.27
C PRO A 250 1.85 19.40 -6.89
N VAL A 251 0.68 19.77 -7.43
CA VAL A 251 -0.15 18.89 -8.26
C VAL A 251 0.55 18.58 -9.58
N LEU A 252 1.10 19.62 -10.21
CA LEU A 252 2.01 19.56 -11.36
C LEU A 252 3.21 20.45 -11.07
N ALA A 253 4.40 19.94 -11.25
CA ALA A 253 5.63 20.68 -11.04
C ALA A 253 5.68 21.95 -11.90
N ASP A 254 6.19 23.04 -11.36
CA ASP A 254 6.34 24.33 -12.04
C ASP A 254 7.83 24.67 -12.17
N GLY A 255 8.39 24.37 -13.35
CA GLY A 255 9.76 24.66 -13.74
C GLY A 255 10.85 23.84 -13.01
N ASN A 256 10.55 23.17 -11.90
CA ASN A 256 11.52 22.37 -11.15
C ASN A 256 10.88 21.09 -10.64
N VAL A 257 11.68 20.01 -10.60
CA VAL A 257 11.31 18.73 -10.00
C VAL A 257 12.28 18.36 -8.91
N ARG A 258 11.77 17.71 -7.86
CA ARG A 258 12.54 17.34 -6.65
C ARG A 258 12.65 15.85 -6.41
N TYR A 259 11.92 15.03 -7.19
CA TYR A 259 12.11 13.57 -7.16
C TYR A 259 11.75 12.94 -8.51
N ARG A 260 12.33 11.79 -8.77
CA ARG A 260 12.02 11.00 -9.96
C ARG A 260 10.62 10.39 -9.84
N GLY A 261 9.74 10.69 -10.79
CA GLY A 261 8.34 10.29 -10.76
C GLY A 261 7.37 11.44 -10.43
N GLU A 262 7.87 12.65 -10.15
CA GLU A 262 7.05 13.84 -9.93
C GLU A 262 6.26 14.21 -11.20
N ALA A 263 4.99 14.59 -11.01
CA ALA A 263 4.10 14.92 -12.12
C ALA A 263 4.48 16.26 -12.75
N VAL A 264 4.65 16.30 -14.05
CA VAL A 264 5.10 17.49 -14.81
C VAL A 264 3.98 18.07 -15.66
N CYS A 265 3.26 17.22 -16.37
CA CYS A 265 2.08 17.58 -17.14
C CYS A 265 1.16 16.36 -17.28
N ALA A 266 -0.06 16.55 -17.80
CA ALA A 266 -0.97 15.45 -18.04
C ALA A 266 -1.58 15.54 -19.45
N LEU A 267 -1.55 14.44 -20.19
CA LEU A 267 -2.13 14.29 -21.51
C LEU A 267 -3.57 13.82 -21.39
N ILE A 268 -4.49 14.45 -22.12
CA ILE A 268 -5.91 14.08 -22.14
C ILE A 268 -6.34 13.85 -23.58
N GLY A 269 -6.97 12.71 -23.85
CA GLY A 269 -7.43 12.37 -25.19
C GLY A 269 -8.04 10.97 -25.27
N ASP A 270 -8.11 10.42 -26.47
CA ASP A 270 -8.41 9.02 -26.62
C ASP A 270 -7.23 8.17 -26.13
N ARG A 271 -7.54 6.98 -25.61
CA ARG A 271 -6.57 6.09 -24.97
C ARG A 271 -5.39 5.75 -25.87
N ASP A 272 -5.68 5.34 -27.09
CA ASP A 272 -4.65 4.83 -28.01
C ASP A 272 -3.67 5.94 -28.38
N THR A 273 -4.18 7.15 -28.62
CA THR A 273 -3.36 8.32 -28.89
C THR A 273 -2.46 8.68 -27.72
N ILE A 274 -3.01 8.90 -26.51
CA ILE A 274 -2.17 9.33 -25.37
C ILE A 274 -1.19 8.26 -24.91
N THR A 275 -1.49 6.99 -25.17
CA THR A 275 -0.58 5.87 -24.86
C THR A 275 0.54 5.74 -25.91
N ALA A 276 0.27 6.11 -27.17
CA ALA A 276 1.26 6.07 -28.24
C ALA A 276 2.30 7.21 -28.14
N ILE A 277 1.95 8.33 -27.50
CA ILE A 277 2.89 9.44 -27.27
C ILE A 277 3.91 9.00 -26.23
N ARG A 278 5.19 8.96 -26.58
CA ARG A 278 6.29 8.65 -25.64
C ARG A 278 6.69 9.93 -24.91
N ASP A 279 7.19 9.80 -23.68
CA ASP A 279 7.58 10.97 -22.89
C ASP A 279 8.74 11.77 -23.54
N GLU A 280 9.62 11.09 -24.28
CA GLU A 280 10.69 11.73 -25.05
C GLU A 280 10.22 12.50 -26.30
N ASP A 281 8.99 12.25 -26.77
CA ASP A 281 8.41 13.00 -27.89
C ASP A 281 7.81 14.35 -27.44
N LEU A 282 7.70 14.56 -26.13
CA LEU A 282 7.20 15.81 -25.57
C LEU A 282 8.25 16.91 -25.63
N PRO A 283 7.86 18.17 -25.95
CA PRO A 283 8.81 19.28 -26.06
C PRO A 283 9.23 19.79 -24.67
N ILE A 284 9.81 18.91 -23.84
CA ILE A 284 10.28 19.23 -22.50
C ILE A 284 11.82 19.29 -22.50
N LYS A 285 12.36 20.45 -22.14
CA LYS A 285 13.81 20.64 -22.00
C LYS A 285 14.20 20.53 -20.55
N TRP A 286 15.14 19.65 -20.26
CA TRP A 286 15.62 19.38 -18.91
C TRP A 286 17.03 19.94 -18.67
N VAL A 287 17.27 20.45 -17.46
CA VAL A 287 18.59 20.76 -16.94
C VAL A 287 18.73 20.04 -15.60
N GLU A 288 19.51 18.98 -15.58
CA GLU A 288 19.71 18.15 -14.39
C GLU A 288 20.71 18.77 -13.42
N PHE A 289 20.45 18.61 -12.11
CA PHE A 289 21.32 19.02 -11.01
C PHE A 289 21.68 17.81 -10.14
N GLU A 290 22.72 17.98 -9.33
CA GLU A 290 23.08 16.99 -8.32
C GLU A 290 21.92 16.75 -7.36
N ALA A 291 21.59 15.48 -7.11
CA ALA A 291 20.52 15.08 -6.23
C ALA A 291 21.07 14.71 -4.85
N LEU A 292 20.54 15.34 -3.80
CA LEU A 292 20.86 15.03 -2.41
C LEU A 292 20.00 13.86 -1.95
N GLN A 293 20.58 12.67 -1.81
CA GLN A 293 19.89 11.42 -1.48
C GLN A 293 20.39 10.80 -0.17
N GLY A 294 19.56 9.92 0.40
CA GLY A 294 19.89 9.21 1.63
C GLY A 294 19.81 10.08 2.88
N PHE A 295 20.62 9.77 3.89
CA PHE A 295 20.60 10.46 5.19
C PHE A 295 21.67 11.54 5.29
N ASP A 296 22.80 11.37 4.63
CA ASP A 296 24.00 12.19 4.88
C ASP A 296 24.10 13.37 3.91
N ALA A 297 23.92 13.15 2.60
CA ALA A 297 24.07 14.19 1.58
C ALA A 297 23.23 15.46 1.83
N PRO A 298 21.96 15.38 2.24
CA PRO A 298 21.16 16.58 2.54
C PRO A 298 21.63 17.36 3.78
N ARG A 299 22.40 16.73 4.66
CA ARG A 299 22.80 17.25 5.98
C ARG A 299 24.24 17.77 6.05
N VAL A 300 24.98 17.67 4.94
CA VAL A 300 26.33 18.23 4.87
C VAL A 300 26.27 19.75 4.97
N ASP A 301 27.18 20.34 5.74
CA ASP A 301 27.29 21.79 5.86
C ASP A 301 27.46 22.44 4.48
N GLY A 302 26.59 23.40 4.19
CA GLY A 302 26.58 24.08 2.89
C GLY A 302 25.87 23.33 1.76
N ALA A 303 25.20 22.20 2.05
CA ALA A 303 24.38 21.50 1.05
C ALA A 303 23.30 22.44 0.48
N PRO A 304 23.00 22.36 -0.84
CA PRO A 304 21.90 23.10 -1.42
C PRO A 304 20.56 22.82 -0.70
N LEU A 305 19.70 23.84 -0.63
CA LEU A 305 18.40 23.68 0.01
C LEU A 305 17.40 23.09 -1.00
N ILE A 306 16.70 22.04 -0.60
CA ILE A 306 15.60 21.41 -1.36
C ILE A 306 14.38 22.34 -1.34
N HIS A 307 14.13 22.96 -0.17
CA HIS A 307 13.17 24.04 0.03
C HIS A 307 13.90 25.25 0.61
N ALA A 308 13.71 26.42 -0.01
CA ALA A 308 14.44 27.63 0.34
C ALA A 308 14.20 28.11 1.78
N ASP A 309 13.03 27.77 2.34
CA ASP A 309 12.59 28.11 3.69
C ASP A 309 12.94 27.04 4.74
N ARG A 310 13.73 26.00 4.37
CA ARG A 310 14.10 24.86 5.24
C ARG A 310 15.63 24.76 5.43
N PRO A 311 16.21 25.56 6.30
CA PRO A 311 17.65 25.56 6.55
C PRO A 311 18.18 24.17 6.92
N GLY A 312 19.30 23.75 6.32
CA GLY A 312 19.89 22.44 6.56
C GLY A 312 19.05 21.25 6.07
N ASN A 313 18.09 21.51 5.19
CA ASN A 313 17.11 20.51 4.73
C ASN A 313 16.34 19.81 5.88
N HIS A 314 16.28 20.46 7.03
CA HIS A 314 15.65 19.93 8.24
C HIS A 314 14.14 20.20 8.21
N LEU A 315 13.35 19.13 8.44
CA LEU A 315 11.90 19.25 8.56
C LEU A 315 11.51 19.61 10.01
N ALA A 316 11.81 18.72 10.95
CA ALA A 316 11.45 18.89 12.35
C ALA A 316 12.06 17.79 13.24
N ASP A 317 12.07 18.05 14.56
CA ASP A 317 12.47 17.10 15.59
C ASP A 317 11.27 16.67 16.44
N GLY A 318 11.31 15.44 16.98
CA GLY A 318 10.40 14.91 17.97
C GLY A 318 11.18 14.37 19.17
N ALA A 319 10.62 14.49 20.38
CA ALA A 319 11.26 13.98 21.58
C ALA A 319 10.27 13.55 22.66
N VAL A 320 10.62 12.48 23.38
CA VAL A 320 10.00 12.08 24.66
C VAL A 320 11.12 11.86 25.67
N ILE A 321 11.06 12.63 26.76
CA ILE A 321 12.05 12.59 27.85
C ILE A 321 11.30 12.30 29.17
N LYS A 322 11.77 11.27 29.89
CA LYS A 322 11.24 10.87 31.19
C LYS A 322 12.39 10.48 32.12
N GLY A 323 12.52 11.12 33.26
CA GLY A 323 13.62 10.88 34.19
C GLY A 323 14.99 11.26 33.60
N ASP A 324 16.04 10.53 33.99
CA ASP A 324 17.43 10.74 33.55
C ASP A 324 17.98 9.44 32.94
N ALA A 325 17.91 9.33 31.60
CA ALA A 325 18.34 8.14 30.90
C ALA A 325 19.86 7.97 30.90
N ASP A 326 20.63 9.06 30.87
CA ASP A 326 22.11 9.01 30.88
C ASP A 326 22.63 8.48 32.22
N ALA A 327 22.16 9.03 33.33
CA ALA A 327 22.55 8.56 34.66
C ALA A 327 22.11 7.11 34.89
N ALA A 328 20.91 6.73 34.45
CA ALA A 328 20.38 5.37 34.61
C ALA A 328 21.14 4.36 33.73
N LEU A 329 21.52 4.69 32.50
CA LEU A 329 22.37 3.84 31.67
C LEU A 329 23.78 3.68 32.24
N ALA A 330 24.35 4.76 32.81
CA ALA A 330 25.68 4.72 33.43
C ALA A 330 25.72 3.83 34.69
N SER A 331 24.59 3.68 35.39
CA SER A 331 24.48 2.85 36.59
C SER A 331 23.86 1.47 36.36
N ALA A 332 23.41 1.16 35.15
CA ALA A 332 22.83 -0.14 34.81
C ALA A 332 23.88 -1.26 34.87
N ASP A 333 23.50 -2.43 35.37
CA ASP A 333 24.39 -3.60 35.44
C ASP A 333 24.69 -4.16 34.03
N ILE A 334 23.74 -4.10 33.15
CA ILE A 334 23.83 -4.60 31.77
C ILE A 334 23.31 -3.53 30.82
N VAL A 335 24.09 -3.22 29.78
CA VAL A 335 23.70 -2.31 28.69
C VAL A 335 23.89 -3.00 27.35
N VAL A 336 22.94 -2.85 26.45
CA VAL A 336 23.04 -3.23 25.03
C VAL A 336 22.85 -2.02 24.15
N GLU A 337 23.42 -2.08 22.96
CA GLU A 337 23.23 -1.09 21.90
C GLU A 337 22.92 -1.80 20.60
N CYS A 338 21.93 -1.28 19.88
CA CYS A 338 21.52 -1.76 18.57
C CYS A 338 21.50 -0.59 17.58
N ALA A 339 22.03 -0.81 16.39
CA ALA A 339 21.94 0.12 15.26
C ALA A 339 21.21 -0.56 14.10
N VAL A 340 20.17 0.10 13.58
CA VAL A 340 19.37 -0.41 12.45
C VAL A 340 19.21 0.66 11.39
N GLU A 341 19.21 0.23 10.12
CA GLU A 341 18.87 1.08 8.99
C GLU A 341 17.79 0.39 8.15
N THR A 342 16.75 1.15 7.77
CA THR A 342 15.69 0.69 6.90
C THR A 342 15.60 1.55 5.65
N GLY A 343 15.26 0.94 4.50
CA GLY A 343 15.05 1.65 3.24
C GLY A 343 13.62 2.13 3.06
N PHE A 344 13.35 2.73 1.89
CA PHE A 344 12.00 2.96 1.42
C PHE A 344 11.26 1.63 1.25
N VAL A 345 10.02 1.56 1.70
CA VAL A 345 9.15 0.40 1.50
C VAL A 345 7.86 0.86 0.83
N GLU A 346 7.51 0.16 -0.27
CA GLU A 346 6.25 0.35 -0.98
C GLU A 346 5.11 -0.37 -0.27
N HIS A 347 3.93 0.25 -0.23
CA HIS A 347 2.70 -0.35 0.31
C HIS A 347 2.31 -1.62 -0.44
N ALA A 348 2.53 -1.63 -1.75
CA ALA A 348 2.26 -2.73 -2.65
C ALA A 348 0.80 -3.21 -2.60
N TYR A 349 -0.16 -2.29 -2.46
CA TYR A 349 -1.56 -2.62 -2.69
C TYR A 349 -1.76 -3.06 -4.14
N ILE A 350 -2.64 -4.04 -4.35
CA ILE A 350 -2.80 -4.67 -5.67
C ILE A 350 -3.53 -3.74 -6.65
N GLU A 351 -4.48 -2.92 -6.18
CA GLU A 351 -5.15 -1.92 -7.00
C GLU A 351 -4.27 -0.65 -7.13
N PRO A 352 -3.77 -0.28 -8.33
CA PRO A 352 -3.15 1.03 -8.55
C PRO A 352 -4.15 2.18 -8.36
N GLU A 353 -3.65 3.41 -8.35
CA GLU A 353 -4.47 4.62 -8.27
C GLU A 353 -5.39 4.69 -9.49
N ALA A 354 -6.69 4.85 -9.24
CA ALA A 354 -7.68 4.89 -10.30
C ALA A 354 -8.93 5.65 -9.88
N GLY A 355 -9.55 6.30 -10.85
CA GLY A 355 -10.80 7.00 -10.71
C GLY A 355 -11.23 7.68 -11.99
N TRP A 356 -12.35 8.39 -11.90
CA TRP A 356 -12.87 9.25 -12.95
C TRP A 356 -13.61 10.44 -12.35
N ALA A 357 -13.77 11.50 -13.10
CA ALA A 357 -14.53 12.67 -12.68
C ALA A 357 -15.38 13.21 -13.82
N GLU A 358 -16.45 13.90 -13.42
CA GLU A 358 -17.31 14.67 -14.32
C GLU A 358 -17.75 15.98 -13.66
N ARG A 359 -18.15 16.94 -14.49
CA ARG A 359 -18.78 18.16 -14.05
C ARG A 359 -20.29 17.99 -14.05
N VAL A 360 -20.93 18.25 -12.89
CA VAL A 360 -22.40 18.20 -12.73
C VAL A 360 -22.88 19.59 -12.33
N GLY A 361 -23.26 20.40 -13.32
CA GLY A 361 -23.60 21.82 -13.11
C GLY A 361 -22.38 22.62 -12.62
N ASN A 362 -22.46 23.18 -11.44
CA ASN A 362 -21.36 23.90 -10.80
C ASN A 362 -20.51 23.05 -9.86
N ARG A 363 -20.73 21.75 -9.82
CA ARG A 363 -20.03 20.82 -8.94
C ARG A 363 -19.17 19.86 -9.74
N ILE A 364 -18.04 19.44 -9.15
CA ILE A 364 -17.21 18.36 -9.66
C ILE A 364 -17.49 17.11 -8.84
N GLU A 365 -17.86 16.02 -9.48
CA GLU A 365 -18.01 14.70 -8.87
C GLU A 365 -16.81 13.81 -9.27
N ILE A 366 -16.14 13.22 -8.26
CA ILE A 366 -14.93 12.42 -8.44
C ILE A 366 -15.16 11.06 -7.81
N THR A 367 -15.28 10.02 -8.64
CA THR A 367 -15.40 8.62 -8.22
C THR A 367 -14.00 8.00 -8.21
N VAL A 368 -13.50 7.62 -7.03
CA VAL A 368 -12.07 7.29 -6.87
C VAL A 368 -11.81 6.30 -5.73
N SER A 369 -10.75 5.49 -5.90
CA SER A 369 -10.21 4.66 -4.82
C SER A 369 -9.39 5.52 -3.87
N THR A 370 -9.91 5.77 -2.67
CA THR A 370 -9.28 6.62 -1.63
C THR A 370 -9.53 6.10 -0.22
N GLN A 371 -8.70 6.49 0.73
CA GLN A 371 -8.87 6.25 2.17
C GLN A 371 -9.44 7.46 2.92
N THR A 372 -9.46 8.66 2.31
CA THR A 372 -9.74 9.94 3.00
C THR A 372 -10.64 10.88 2.20
N PRO A 373 -11.88 10.48 1.87
CA PRO A 373 -12.71 11.24 0.93
C PRO A 373 -13.00 12.68 1.37
N TYR A 374 -13.08 12.96 2.66
CA TYR A 374 -13.28 14.33 3.15
C TYR A 374 -12.05 15.21 3.03
N MET A 375 -10.86 14.64 3.30
CA MET A 375 -9.60 15.35 3.11
C MET A 375 -9.34 15.61 1.63
N ASP A 376 -9.60 14.60 0.77
CA ASP A 376 -9.52 14.77 -0.69
C ASP A 376 -10.40 15.91 -1.18
N ARG A 377 -11.67 15.99 -0.67
CA ARG A 377 -12.61 17.07 -1.01
C ARG A 377 -12.03 18.44 -0.69
N ASP A 378 -11.54 18.61 0.53
CA ASP A 378 -11.05 19.90 1.02
C ASP A 378 -9.78 20.34 0.26
N GLU A 379 -8.87 19.41 -0.01
CA GLU A 379 -7.66 19.67 -0.79
C GLU A 379 -7.98 19.99 -2.26
N VAL A 380 -8.86 19.21 -2.90
CA VAL A 380 -9.27 19.47 -4.29
C VAL A 380 -9.98 20.81 -4.40
N ALA A 381 -10.79 21.20 -3.41
CA ALA A 381 -11.44 22.50 -3.38
C ALA A 381 -10.42 23.67 -3.38
N LEU A 382 -9.35 23.55 -2.58
CA LEU A 382 -8.25 24.54 -2.55
C LEU A 382 -7.52 24.60 -3.90
N ILE A 383 -7.23 23.45 -4.51
CA ILE A 383 -6.55 23.36 -5.80
C ILE A 383 -7.40 23.97 -6.92
N MET A 384 -8.71 23.73 -6.89
CA MET A 384 -9.65 24.24 -7.89
C MET A 384 -10.10 25.67 -7.62
N GLY A 385 -9.77 26.26 -6.47
CA GLY A 385 -10.29 27.58 -6.07
C GLY A 385 -11.80 27.61 -5.91
N LEU A 386 -12.41 26.49 -5.50
CA LEU A 386 -13.84 26.28 -5.30
C LEU A 386 -14.17 26.11 -3.81
N ALA A 387 -15.45 26.21 -3.47
CA ALA A 387 -15.91 25.85 -2.14
C ALA A 387 -15.96 24.33 -1.96
N PRO A 388 -15.72 23.79 -0.74
CA PRO A 388 -15.80 22.34 -0.50
C PRO A 388 -17.14 21.71 -0.90
N GLU A 389 -18.24 22.48 -0.87
CA GLU A 389 -19.59 22.06 -1.26
C GLU A 389 -19.73 21.82 -2.78
N ASP A 390 -18.84 22.43 -3.57
CA ASP A 390 -18.77 22.27 -5.02
C ASP A 390 -17.93 21.07 -5.45
N ILE A 391 -17.32 20.36 -4.49
CA ILE A 391 -16.56 19.12 -4.72
C ILE A 391 -17.28 17.96 -4.03
N ARG A 392 -17.51 16.88 -4.77
CA ARG A 392 -18.03 15.62 -4.23
C ARG A 392 -17.09 14.48 -4.52
N ILE A 393 -16.55 13.88 -3.47
CA ILE A 393 -15.79 12.62 -3.59
C ILE A 393 -16.74 11.45 -3.37
N ILE A 394 -16.74 10.51 -4.31
CA ILE A 394 -17.51 9.27 -4.28
C ILE A 394 -16.50 8.12 -4.13
N PRO A 395 -16.26 7.62 -2.92
CA PRO A 395 -15.29 6.56 -2.72
C PRO A 395 -15.82 5.25 -3.32
N THR A 396 -14.96 4.55 -4.07
CA THR A 396 -15.19 3.18 -4.53
C THR A 396 -14.72 2.18 -3.48
N ALA A 397 -14.90 0.88 -3.73
CA ALA A 397 -14.12 -0.11 -3.01
C ALA A 397 -12.63 0.19 -3.19
N CYS A 398 -11.87 0.10 -2.09
CA CYS A 398 -10.43 0.35 -2.11
C CYS A 398 -9.68 -0.99 -2.11
N GLY A 399 -8.97 -1.29 -3.19
CA GLY A 399 -8.22 -2.53 -3.41
C GLY A 399 -6.89 -2.62 -2.67
N GLY A 400 -6.89 -2.12 -1.42
CA GLY A 400 -5.76 -1.93 -0.53
C GLY A 400 -5.29 -0.49 -0.53
N GLY A 401 -4.72 -0.05 0.59
CA GLY A 401 -4.19 1.31 0.72
C GLY A 401 -3.04 1.35 1.74
N PHE A 402 -3.26 0.83 2.95
CA PHE A 402 -2.25 0.73 4.03
C PHE A 402 -1.62 2.08 4.41
N GLY A 403 -2.29 3.18 4.07
CA GLY A 403 -1.79 4.55 4.20
C GLY A 403 -1.39 5.20 2.87
N GLY A 404 -1.09 4.44 1.82
CA GLY A 404 -0.64 4.99 0.53
C GLY A 404 -1.70 5.75 -0.27
N LYS A 405 -2.99 5.57 0.07
CA LYS A 405 -4.10 6.31 -0.54
C LYS A 405 -4.70 7.35 0.43
N LEU A 406 -3.88 7.87 1.36
CA LEU A 406 -4.21 9.01 2.22
C LEU A 406 -3.82 10.35 1.58
N ASP A 407 -2.75 10.38 0.80
CA ASP A 407 -2.35 11.56 0.04
C ASP A 407 -3.09 11.59 -1.31
N LEU A 408 -3.28 12.78 -1.87
CA LEU A 408 -3.86 12.95 -3.20
C LEU A 408 -3.02 12.23 -4.27
N SER A 409 -3.70 11.72 -5.29
CA SER A 409 -3.07 11.07 -6.45
C SER A 409 -3.69 11.53 -7.77
N VAL A 410 -4.77 10.86 -8.21
CA VAL A 410 -5.45 11.17 -9.47
C VAL A 410 -6.52 12.26 -9.32
N GLN A 411 -7.02 12.49 -8.10
CA GLN A 411 -8.17 13.33 -7.81
C GLN A 411 -8.05 14.77 -8.37
N PRO A 412 -6.94 15.51 -8.14
CA PRO A 412 -6.85 16.89 -8.60
C PRO A 412 -6.79 17.02 -10.11
N LEU A 413 -6.07 16.11 -10.78
CA LEU A 413 -5.95 16.12 -12.23
C LEU A 413 -7.27 15.72 -12.92
N LEU A 414 -8.01 14.77 -12.35
CA LEU A 414 -9.34 14.40 -12.81
C LEU A 414 -10.32 15.57 -12.65
N ALA A 415 -10.31 16.25 -11.51
CA ALA A 415 -11.13 17.42 -11.24
C ALA A 415 -10.85 18.53 -12.25
N LEU A 416 -9.57 18.89 -12.42
CA LEU A 416 -9.13 19.94 -13.35
C LEU A 416 -9.55 19.62 -14.80
N ALA A 417 -9.30 18.39 -15.24
CA ALA A 417 -9.63 17.95 -16.59
C ALA A 417 -11.14 17.97 -16.85
N ALA A 418 -11.95 17.41 -15.95
CA ALA A 418 -13.40 17.39 -16.07
C ALA A 418 -14.01 18.80 -16.06
N TRP A 419 -13.46 19.69 -15.23
CA TRP A 419 -13.89 21.09 -15.16
C TRP A 419 -13.61 21.87 -16.45
N LEU A 420 -12.41 21.73 -16.98
CA LEU A 420 -11.98 22.49 -18.18
C LEU A 420 -12.59 21.99 -19.48
N LEU A 421 -12.90 20.68 -19.56
CA LEU A 421 -13.39 20.06 -20.79
C LEU A 421 -14.91 19.86 -20.81
N ASP A 422 -15.57 19.99 -19.65
CA ASP A 422 -17.02 19.70 -19.48
C ASP A 422 -17.39 18.31 -20.01
N ARG A 423 -16.52 17.31 -19.75
CA ARG A 423 -16.65 15.91 -20.17
C ARG A 423 -16.14 14.99 -19.09
N PRO A 424 -16.67 13.76 -18.99
CA PRO A 424 -16.08 12.74 -18.12
C PRO A 424 -14.63 12.45 -18.51
N VAL A 425 -13.76 12.35 -17.50
CA VAL A 425 -12.34 12.03 -17.64
C VAL A 425 -11.96 10.92 -16.66
N ARG A 426 -11.22 9.93 -17.11
CA ARG A 426 -10.74 8.80 -16.30
C ARG A 426 -9.22 8.70 -16.30
N CYS A 427 -8.69 8.19 -15.19
CA CYS A 427 -7.27 7.89 -15.04
C CYS A 427 -7.09 6.57 -14.30
N THR A 428 -6.15 5.77 -14.76
CA THR A 428 -5.68 4.57 -14.05
C THR A 428 -4.17 4.51 -14.23
N TRP A 429 -3.44 4.58 -13.13
CA TRP A 429 -1.99 4.45 -13.18
C TRP A 429 -1.58 3.02 -13.47
N ASN A 430 -0.47 2.85 -14.14
CA ASN A 430 0.17 1.55 -14.23
C ASN A 430 0.95 1.24 -12.94
N ARG A 431 1.46 0.01 -12.80
CA ARG A 431 2.18 -0.40 -11.60
C ARG A 431 3.48 0.39 -11.36
N ILE A 432 4.19 0.76 -12.43
CA ILE A 432 5.43 1.54 -12.33
C ILE A 432 5.13 2.93 -11.79
N GLU A 433 4.08 3.59 -12.29
CA GLU A 433 3.64 4.89 -11.78
C GLU A 433 3.23 4.82 -10.31
N SER A 434 2.39 3.83 -9.94
CA SER A 434 1.99 3.61 -8.57
C SER A 434 3.19 3.44 -7.63
N MET A 435 4.19 2.64 -8.03
CA MET A 435 5.38 2.39 -7.23
C MET A 435 6.37 3.57 -7.19
N SER A 436 6.42 4.41 -8.21
CA SER A 436 7.39 5.51 -8.28
C SER A 436 6.87 6.83 -7.73
N ALA A 437 5.56 7.09 -7.83
CA ALA A 437 4.99 8.42 -7.60
C ALA A 437 4.23 8.56 -6.27
N THR A 438 3.74 7.46 -5.68
CA THR A 438 3.03 7.50 -4.39
C THR A 438 3.99 7.63 -3.20
N SER A 439 3.48 8.09 -2.06
CA SER A 439 4.26 8.17 -0.83
C SER A 439 4.72 6.77 -0.35
N LYS A 440 5.83 6.71 0.36
CA LYS A 440 6.49 5.48 0.84
C LYS A 440 6.63 5.49 2.36
N ARG A 441 7.05 4.34 2.94
CA ARG A 441 7.52 4.33 4.34
C ARG A 441 8.80 5.15 4.46
N HIS A 442 8.89 5.97 5.49
CA HIS A 442 10.11 6.70 5.81
C HIS A 442 11.29 5.74 6.02
N PRO A 443 12.39 5.88 5.27
CA PRO A 443 13.65 5.28 5.67
C PRO A 443 14.06 5.80 7.04
N ALA A 444 14.69 4.94 7.83
CA ALA A 444 15.14 5.29 9.16
C ALA A 444 16.55 4.77 9.42
N ARG A 445 17.39 5.58 10.09
CA ARG A 445 18.66 5.17 10.69
C ARG A 445 18.53 5.40 12.18
N ILE A 446 18.58 4.34 12.96
CA ILE A 446 18.22 4.35 14.39
C ILE A 446 19.39 3.76 15.19
N THR A 447 19.73 4.42 16.29
CA THR A 447 20.55 3.85 17.36
C THR A 447 19.71 3.77 18.63
N ALA A 448 19.67 2.61 19.27
CA ALA A 448 18.91 2.39 20.51
C ALA A 448 19.80 1.70 21.56
N ARG A 449 19.71 2.15 22.80
CA ARG A 449 20.40 1.57 23.95
C ARG A 449 19.39 1.26 25.05
N TYR A 450 19.46 0.04 25.61
CA TYR A 450 18.73 -0.32 26.82
C TYR A 450 19.68 -0.66 27.94
N GLY A 451 19.30 -0.30 29.16
CA GLY A 451 19.95 -0.71 30.41
C GLY A 451 19.00 -1.44 31.32
N CYS A 452 19.46 -2.51 31.99
CA CYS A 452 18.72 -3.20 33.04
C CYS A 452 19.59 -3.49 34.28
N ASP A 453 18.95 -3.86 35.36
CA ASP A 453 19.63 -4.41 36.56
C ASP A 453 20.06 -5.87 36.30
N LYS A 454 20.81 -6.44 37.27
CA LYS A 454 21.27 -7.85 37.27
C LYS A 454 20.14 -8.87 37.18
N ASP A 455 18.95 -8.51 37.60
CA ASP A 455 17.77 -9.36 37.59
C ASP A 455 16.97 -9.25 36.27
N GLY A 456 17.41 -8.41 35.33
CA GLY A 456 16.81 -8.20 34.01
C GLY A 456 15.62 -7.24 34.04
N ASN A 457 15.45 -6.39 35.06
CA ASN A 457 14.42 -5.35 35.05
C ASN A 457 14.95 -4.11 34.31
N LEU A 458 14.22 -3.61 33.31
CA LEU A 458 14.61 -2.43 32.54
C LEU A 458 14.68 -1.19 33.42
N GLN A 459 15.75 -0.42 33.26
CA GLN A 459 16.04 0.81 34.00
C GLN A 459 16.01 2.04 33.08
N ALA A 460 16.57 1.93 31.89
CA ALA A 460 16.74 3.05 30.98
C ALA A 460 16.63 2.65 29.52
N PHE A 461 16.19 3.62 28.72
CA PHE A 461 16.14 3.54 27.27
C PHE A 461 16.60 4.87 26.65
N ASP A 462 17.52 4.78 25.71
CA ASP A 462 17.99 5.90 24.89
C ASP A 462 17.82 5.54 23.43
N PHE A 463 17.20 6.42 22.66
CA PHE A 463 16.86 6.21 21.26
C PHE A 463 17.12 7.48 20.47
N ASP A 464 17.84 7.36 19.38
CA ASP A 464 18.06 8.42 18.40
C ASP A 464 17.75 7.89 17.00
N GLY A 465 16.87 8.57 16.26
CA GLY A 465 16.43 8.14 14.95
C GLY A 465 16.45 9.27 13.91
N LEU A 466 17.15 9.04 12.80
CA LEU A 466 17.09 9.88 11.60
C LEU A 466 16.05 9.33 10.64
N PHE A 467 15.21 10.22 10.10
CA PHE A 467 14.13 9.87 9.16
C PHE A 467 14.24 10.70 7.88
N ASN A 468 14.26 10.03 6.74
CA ASN A 468 14.22 10.68 5.44
C ASN A 468 12.76 10.83 5.01
N THR A 469 12.29 12.08 4.86
CA THR A 469 10.91 12.39 4.46
C THR A 469 10.73 12.48 2.93
N GLY A 470 11.81 12.33 2.16
CA GLY A 470 11.79 12.56 0.71
C GLY A 470 11.68 14.04 0.36
N ALA A 471 11.12 14.34 -0.79
CA ALA A 471 11.11 15.69 -1.35
C ALA A 471 10.07 16.62 -0.70
N TYR A 472 9.03 16.08 -0.04
CA TYR A 472 7.90 16.85 0.49
C TYR A 472 7.48 16.35 1.87
N VAL A 473 6.74 17.19 2.59
CA VAL A 473 6.35 16.92 3.99
C VAL A 473 5.43 15.71 4.13
N SER A 474 4.42 15.58 3.27
CA SER A 474 3.38 14.53 3.39
C SER A 474 2.98 14.32 4.86
N TRP A 475 3.20 13.13 5.46
CA TRP A 475 2.93 12.83 6.87
C TRP A 475 4.18 12.88 7.77
N GLY A 476 5.28 13.46 7.30
CA GLY A 476 6.56 13.47 8.01
C GLY A 476 6.50 14.06 9.42
N LEU A 477 5.72 15.14 9.62
CA LEU A 477 5.54 15.74 10.96
C LEU A 477 4.86 14.79 11.94
N THR A 478 3.85 14.03 11.50
CA THR A 478 3.17 13.04 12.35
C THR A 478 4.08 11.85 12.64
N VAL A 479 4.83 11.36 11.64
CA VAL A 479 5.72 10.19 11.80
C VAL A 479 6.82 10.50 12.80
N LYS A 480 7.47 11.67 12.69
CA LYS A 480 8.55 12.05 13.60
C LYS A 480 8.07 12.17 15.06
N ASP A 481 6.82 12.58 15.32
CA ASP A 481 6.28 12.66 16.68
C ASP A 481 5.87 11.28 17.22
N ARG A 482 5.34 10.41 16.37
CA ARG A 482 4.90 9.07 16.80
C ARG A 482 6.05 8.15 17.15
N VAL A 483 7.19 8.31 16.50
CA VAL A 483 8.37 7.46 16.76
C VAL A 483 8.80 7.54 18.23
N PRO A 484 9.15 8.70 18.81
CA PRO A 484 9.59 8.77 20.21
C PRO A 484 8.48 8.39 21.21
N ILE A 485 7.20 8.64 20.87
CA ILE A 485 6.06 8.25 21.72
C ILE A 485 6.00 6.72 21.90
N HIS A 486 6.35 5.95 20.88
CA HIS A 486 6.26 4.49 20.86
C HIS A 486 7.63 3.78 20.91
N ALA A 487 8.73 4.53 21.01
CA ALA A 487 10.07 3.98 20.88
C ALA A 487 10.43 2.90 21.91
N THR A 488 9.87 2.98 23.14
CA THR A 488 10.09 1.98 24.18
C THR A 488 9.36 0.66 23.93
N GLY A 489 8.48 0.61 22.92
CA GLY A 489 7.57 -0.53 22.79
C GLY A 489 6.59 -0.66 23.98
N PRO A 490 5.98 -1.82 24.15
CA PRO A 490 5.01 -2.07 25.22
C PRO A 490 5.66 -2.47 26.55
N TYR A 491 6.81 -1.86 26.87
CA TYR A 491 7.61 -2.19 28.05
C TYR A 491 7.61 -1.06 29.07
N ALA A 492 7.71 -1.42 30.36
CA ALA A 492 7.79 -0.48 31.46
C ALA A 492 9.24 -0.03 31.67
N VAL A 493 9.54 1.22 31.25
CA VAL A 493 10.88 1.81 31.39
C VAL A 493 10.81 3.06 32.26
N PRO A 494 11.57 3.12 33.37
CA PRO A 494 11.57 4.27 34.27
C PRO A 494 12.20 5.54 33.68
N HIS A 495 13.32 5.40 32.97
CA HIS A 495 14.09 6.51 32.42
C HIS A 495 14.20 6.40 30.90
N VAL A 496 13.72 7.41 30.18
CA VAL A 496 13.62 7.39 28.72
C VAL A 496 14.13 8.71 28.13
N ARG A 497 15.00 8.61 27.13
CA ARG A 497 15.28 9.67 26.16
C ARG A 497 15.06 9.08 24.78
N ALA A 498 14.02 9.50 24.08
CA ALA A 498 13.75 9.09 22.70
C ALA A 498 13.64 10.34 21.82
N GLN A 499 14.47 10.40 20.79
CA GLN A 499 14.56 11.54 19.86
C GLN A 499 14.41 11.05 18.42
N SER A 500 13.82 11.89 17.57
CA SER A 500 13.70 11.65 16.14
C SER A 500 13.91 12.93 15.36
N HIS A 501 14.61 12.83 14.23
CA HIS A 501 15.00 13.94 13.39
C HIS A 501 14.59 13.65 11.94
N ALA A 502 13.75 14.49 11.34
CA ALA A 502 13.28 14.32 9.97
C ALA A 502 13.95 15.34 9.03
N TYR A 503 14.41 14.86 7.86
CA TYR A 503 15.11 15.65 6.86
C TYR A 503 14.54 15.40 5.46
N PHE A 504 14.57 16.44 4.62
CA PHE A 504 14.25 16.36 3.21
C PHE A 504 15.39 15.73 2.41
N ALA A 505 15.04 15.05 1.30
CA ALA A 505 15.97 14.53 0.32
C ALA A 505 15.33 14.54 -1.08
N HIS A 506 16.14 14.59 -2.16
CA HIS A 506 15.64 14.44 -3.53
C HIS A 506 15.26 12.97 -3.80
N GLN A 507 14.20 12.52 -3.12
CA GLN A 507 13.66 11.18 -3.22
C GLN A 507 12.12 11.25 -3.16
N THR A 508 11.46 10.17 -3.56
CA THR A 508 9.99 10.06 -3.47
C THR A 508 9.52 10.43 -2.07
N PRO A 509 8.44 11.21 -1.90
CA PRO A 509 7.92 11.58 -0.59
C PRO A 509 7.69 10.36 0.31
N ALA A 510 8.07 10.47 1.55
CA ALA A 510 7.74 9.49 2.57
C ALA A 510 6.52 9.97 3.36
N GLY A 511 5.48 9.14 3.43
CA GLY A 511 4.19 9.53 3.97
C GLY A 511 3.63 8.52 4.95
N ALA A 512 2.31 8.42 4.92
CA ALA A 512 1.58 7.47 5.74
C ALA A 512 1.84 6.04 5.29
N PHE A 513 2.34 5.21 6.17
CA PHE A 513 2.36 3.76 6.01
C PHE A 513 1.94 3.12 7.34
N ARG A 514 1.14 2.05 7.29
CA ARG A 514 0.59 1.35 8.46
C ARG A 514 1.59 1.29 9.61
N GLY A 515 1.24 1.92 10.73
CA GLY A 515 2.08 2.07 11.93
C GLY A 515 2.77 3.43 12.08
N PHE A 516 2.96 4.25 11.01
CA PHE A 516 3.47 5.63 11.06
C PHE A 516 4.74 5.78 11.93
N GLY A 517 5.83 5.09 11.56
CA GLY A 517 7.10 5.14 12.27
C GLY A 517 7.26 4.09 13.40
N VAL A 518 6.15 3.59 13.96
CA VAL A 518 6.19 2.55 15.01
C VAL A 518 6.91 1.28 14.55
N PRO A 519 6.70 0.74 13.33
CA PRO A 519 7.43 -0.44 12.88
C PRO A 519 8.95 -0.27 12.82
N GLN A 520 9.45 0.92 12.46
CA GLN A 520 10.88 1.20 12.45
C GLN A 520 11.45 1.20 13.88
N ALA A 521 10.73 1.84 14.82
CA ALA A 521 11.11 1.81 16.24
C ALA A 521 11.04 0.39 16.83
N ALA A 522 10.04 -0.42 16.40
CA ALA A 522 9.87 -1.78 16.87
C ALA A 522 11.07 -2.68 16.54
N ILE A 523 11.64 -2.56 15.34
CA ILE A 523 12.85 -3.31 14.98
C ILE A 523 13.98 -3.03 15.99
N ALA A 524 14.18 -1.75 16.37
CA ALA A 524 15.25 -1.37 17.28
C ALA A 524 14.99 -1.85 18.72
N HIS A 525 13.78 -1.61 19.27
CA HIS A 525 13.52 -2.01 20.66
C HIS A 525 13.43 -3.53 20.84
N ASP A 526 12.85 -4.28 19.89
CA ASP A 526 12.77 -5.73 20.00
C ASP A 526 14.11 -6.43 19.77
N ALA A 527 14.96 -5.90 18.87
CA ALA A 527 16.34 -6.36 18.75
C ALA A 527 17.11 -6.18 20.08
N CYS A 528 16.94 -5.03 20.74
CA CYS A 528 17.51 -4.79 22.05
C CYS A 528 16.96 -5.75 23.12
N MET A 529 15.66 -6.11 23.08
CA MET A 529 15.08 -7.09 24.00
C MET A 529 15.74 -8.46 23.89
N ASP A 530 16.00 -8.94 22.67
CA ASP A 530 16.70 -10.21 22.45
C ASP A 530 18.15 -10.16 22.95
N MET A 531 18.89 -9.08 22.61
CA MET A 531 20.25 -8.88 23.08
C MET A 531 20.35 -8.79 24.61
N MET A 532 19.36 -8.15 25.25
CA MET A 532 19.29 -8.07 26.72
C MET A 532 19.02 -9.44 27.34
N ALA A 533 18.03 -10.18 26.81
CA ALA A 533 17.71 -11.53 27.26
C ALA A 533 18.93 -12.45 27.20
N GLU A 534 19.68 -12.40 26.08
CA GLU A 534 20.91 -13.17 25.91
C GLU A 534 21.98 -12.78 26.94
N LYS A 535 22.25 -11.47 27.11
CA LYS A 535 23.26 -11.01 28.08
C LYS A 535 22.91 -11.29 29.53
N CYS A 536 21.62 -11.28 29.86
CA CYS A 536 21.13 -11.65 31.19
C CYS A 536 21.08 -13.16 31.41
N GLY A 537 21.18 -13.98 30.36
CA GLY A 537 20.98 -15.43 30.45
C GLY A 537 19.52 -15.80 30.77
N ILE A 538 18.56 -14.94 30.38
CA ILE A 538 17.12 -15.10 30.58
C ILE A 538 16.48 -15.51 29.27
N ASP A 539 15.48 -16.39 29.29
CA ASP A 539 14.71 -16.74 28.11
C ASP A 539 14.06 -15.50 27.49
N PRO A 540 14.09 -15.30 26.15
CA PRO A 540 13.54 -14.11 25.50
C PRO A 540 12.06 -13.84 25.78
N LEU A 541 11.22 -14.88 25.90
CA LEU A 541 9.82 -14.73 26.25
C LEU A 541 9.66 -14.30 27.72
N GLU A 542 10.41 -14.92 28.63
CA GLU A 542 10.44 -14.58 30.04
C GLU A 542 10.94 -13.16 30.29
N PHE A 543 11.98 -12.72 29.54
CA PHE A 543 12.50 -11.35 29.62
C PHE A 543 11.44 -10.32 29.23
N ARG A 544 10.68 -10.57 28.14
CA ARG A 544 9.57 -9.71 27.71
C ARG A 544 8.42 -9.72 28.73
N LEU A 545 8.05 -10.88 29.25
CA LEU A 545 7.00 -11.02 30.27
C LEU A 545 7.32 -10.24 31.55
N ARG A 546 8.58 -10.27 31.97
CA ARG A 546 9.10 -9.55 33.16
C ARG A 546 8.93 -8.04 33.00
N ASN A 547 9.23 -7.52 31.82
CA ASN A 547 9.25 -6.09 31.50
C ASN A 547 7.97 -5.57 30.85
N ALA A 548 6.99 -6.42 30.57
CA ALA A 548 5.72 -6.03 29.99
C ALA A 548 5.03 -4.96 30.82
N ILE A 549 4.59 -3.88 30.17
CA ILE A 549 3.82 -2.83 30.85
C ILE A 549 2.44 -3.37 31.27
N ARG A 550 1.99 -3.04 32.46
CA ARG A 550 0.76 -3.53 33.06
C ARG A 550 -0.24 -2.41 33.34
N LYS A 551 -1.51 -2.80 33.55
CA LYS A 551 -2.57 -1.87 33.97
C LYS A 551 -2.12 -1.08 35.22
N GLY A 552 -2.33 0.24 35.16
CA GLY A 552 -1.96 1.20 36.21
C GLY A 552 -0.54 1.74 36.11
N GLN A 553 0.33 1.12 35.31
CA GLN A 553 1.66 1.68 35.02
C GLN A 553 1.58 2.79 33.98
N GLN A 554 2.62 3.61 33.91
CA GLN A 554 2.72 4.74 33.00
C GLN A 554 3.61 4.43 31.80
N THR A 555 3.16 4.84 30.61
CA THR A 555 3.96 4.86 29.37
C THR A 555 5.14 5.84 29.49
N ALA A 556 6.01 5.87 28.46
CA ALA A 556 7.08 6.85 28.36
C ALA A 556 6.55 8.31 28.36
N THR A 557 5.34 8.54 27.84
CA THR A 557 4.69 9.86 27.82
C THR A 557 3.94 10.21 29.11
N GLY A 558 3.97 9.34 30.13
CA GLY A 558 3.29 9.56 31.41
C GLY A 558 1.82 9.18 31.42
N GLN A 559 1.27 8.63 30.35
CA GLN A 559 -0.13 8.16 30.32
C GLN A 559 -0.30 6.93 31.19
N ALA A 560 -1.19 6.99 32.18
CA ALA A 560 -1.57 5.81 32.99
C ALA A 560 -2.49 4.88 32.19
N LEU A 561 -2.10 3.61 32.05
CA LEU A 561 -2.85 2.63 31.29
C LEU A 561 -4.07 2.13 32.06
N GLN A 562 -5.26 2.27 31.48
CA GLN A 562 -6.51 1.74 32.04
C GLN A 562 -6.67 0.23 31.77
N SER A 563 -6.04 -0.27 30.71
CA SER A 563 -5.93 -1.71 30.40
C SER A 563 -4.60 -1.99 29.72
N ALA A 564 -4.08 -3.18 29.93
CA ALA A 564 -2.89 -3.74 29.28
C ALA A 564 -3.05 -5.26 29.28
N GLY A 565 -2.65 -5.92 28.20
CA GLY A 565 -2.84 -7.36 28.03
C GLY A 565 -1.63 -8.05 27.40
N LEU A 566 -0.46 -7.38 27.32
CA LEU A 566 0.74 -7.99 26.75
C LEU A 566 1.20 -9.20 27.56
N ASP A 567 1.17 -9.12 28.88
CA ASP A 567 1.50 -10.23 29.77
C ASP A 567 0.64 -11.46 29.49
N GLN A 568 -0.68 -11.29 29.33
CA GLN A 568 -1.60 -12.37 28.98
C GLN A 568 -1.31 -12.97 27.59
N CYS A 569 -0.94 -12.14 26.61
CA CYS A 569 -0.54 -12.62 25.27
C CYS A 569 0.74 -13.46 25.34
N LEU A 570 1.75 -12.99 26.08
CA LEU A 570 3.01 -13.70 26.26
C LEU A 570 2.83 -15.00 27.05
N GLU A 571 2.01 -14.98 28.09
CA GLU A 571 1.65 -16.19 28.85
C GLU A 571 0.97 -17.24 27.97
N ALA A 572 0.07 -16.83 27.09
CA ALA A 572 -0.60 -17.73 26.16
C ALA A 572 0.35 -18.40 25.14
N LEU A 573 1.50 -17.79 24.86
CA LEU A 573 2.51 -18.33 23.95
C LEU A 573 3.49 -19.31 24.61
N GLN A 574 3.49 -19.47 25.93
CA GLN A 574 4.52 -20.23 26.63
C GLN A 574 4.63 -21.70 26.17
N SER A 575 3.49 -22.36 25.95
CA SER A 575 3.46 -23.75 25.47
C SER A 575 4.08 -23.90 24.09
N ASP A 576 3.60 -23.08 23.16
CA ASP A 576 4.05 -23.10 21.75
C ASP A 576 5.53 -22.71 21.65
N TRP A 577 5.96 -21.74 22.45
CA TRP A 577 7.35 -21.30 22.52
C TRP A 577 8.30 -22.43 22.94
N GLN A 578 7.94 -23.19 23.98
CA GLN A 578 8.72 -24.34 24.45
C GLN A 578 8.79 -25.45 23.39
N GLU A 579 7.66 -25.74 22.74
CA GLU A 579 7.58 -26.75 21.67
C GLU A 579 8.45 -26.35 20.48
N TRP A 580 8.30 -25.14 19.96
CA TRP A 580 9.06 -24.65 18.78
C TRP A 580 10.57 -24.59 19.04
N ARG A 581 10.98 -24.22 20.24
CA ARG A 581 12.39 -24.26 20.63
C ARG A 581 12.93 -25.70 20.63
N ALA A 582 12.23 -26.62 21.25
CA ALA A 582 12.62 -28.03 21.29
C ALA A 582 12.68 -28.66 19.88
N GLU A 583 11.71 -28.36 19.04
CA GLU A 583 11.71 -28.78 17.63
C GLU A 583 12.91 -28.19 16.85
N SER A 584 13.20 -26.90 17.05
CA SER A 584 14.32 -26.23 16.41
C SER A 584 15.67 -26.83 16.83
N GLU A 585 15.85 -27.10 18.11
CA GLU A 585 17.05 -27.76 18.65
C GLU A 585 17.19 -29.19 18.09
N THR A 586 16.12 -29.99 18.09
CA THR A 586 16.10 -31.35 17.55
C THR A 586 16.45 -31.36 16.07
N PHE A 587 15.84 -30.45 15.30
CA PHE A 587 16.15 -30.31 13.87
C PHE A 587 17.63 -29.96 13.65
N ASN A 588 18.15 -28.98 14.39
CA ASN A 588 19.53 -28.53 14.23
C ASN A 588 20.56 -29.60 14.62
N GLN A 589 20.28 -30.42 15.64
CA GLN A 589 21.14 -31.54 16.04
C GLN A 589 21.15 -32.67 14.98
N ALA A 590 20.02 -32.90 14.30
CA ALA A 590 19.91 -33.92 13.26
C ALA A 590 20.50 -33.48 11.90
N GLN A 591 20.71 -32.18 11.69
CA GLN A 591 21.20 -31.63 10.41
C GLN A 591 22.70 -31.74 10.24
N THR A 592 23.11 -32.32 9.11
CA THR A 592 24.51 -32.32 8.63
C THR A 592 24.79 -31.21 7.60
N GLY A 593 23.76 -30.63 7.00
CA GLY A 593 23.84 -29.55 6.00
C GLY A 593 23.84 -28.14 6.62
N PRO A 594 23.77 -27.08 5.78
CA PRO A 594 23.80 -25.70 6.23
C PRO A 594 22.47 -25.21 6.80
N LEU A 595 21.37 -25.94 6.61
CA LEU A 595 20.04 -25.52 7.09
C LEU A 595 20.00 -25.49 8.61
N ARG A 596 19.37 -24.47 9.15
CA ARG A 596 19.09 -24.32 10.59
C ARG A 596 17.66 -23.83 10.77
N ARG A 597 17.02 -24.23 11.88
CA ARG A 597 15.76 -23.68 12.36
C ARG A 597 16.02 -22.82 13.58
N GLY A 598 15.21 -21.76 13.74
CA GLY A 598 15.18 -20.93 14.93
C GLY A 598 13.74 -20.62 15.32
N ALA A 599 13.51 -20.37 16.60
CA ALA A 599 12.28 -19.80 17.13
C ALA A 599 12.57 -18.38 17.61
N GLY A 600 11.71 -17.44 17.31
CA GLY A 600 11.78 -16.03 17.73
C GLY A 600 10.45 -15.55 18.30
N VAL A 601 10.50 -14.58 19.21
CA VAL A 601 9.35 -13.87 19.77
C VAL A 601 9.57 -12.37 19.62
N GLY A 602 8.53 -11.63 19.12
CA GLY A 602 8.59 -10.19 18.92
C GLY A 602 7.22 -9.52 19.07
#